data_0c8ca2b44eb0f8893ebc5a1b056bf5be
#
_entry.id   0c8ca2b44eb0f8893ebc5a1b056bf5be
#
_cell.length_a   1.000
_cell.length_b   1.000
_cell.length_c   1.000
_cell.angle_alpha   90.00
_cell.angle_beta   90.00
_cell.angle_gamma   90.00
#
_symmetry.space_group_name_H-M   'P 1'
#
loop_
_entity.id
_entity.type
_entity.pdbx_description
1 polymer ?
#
loop_
_entity_poly.entity_id
_entity_poly.type
_entity_poly.pdbx_seq_one_letter_code
_entity_poly.pdbx_strand_id
1 'polypeptide(L)'
;MISTTVKYKLYPSLLGCFDRFERGYLNEQELLDRINRVPVPQTEAQFRGSSFEDAVIKGIGEETFDPEILSKVRSYLPRPMLKTQVYCEYQLNDSLIYGYVDVIGKMLAVDIKTTSNYREGSFTKSHQNFYLPALRTKGIRSLRYVITDFKDVYLEEYDQMADLTYQEEQAARFCAFLETYRDRITDLRVFARI
;
A
#
# COMPACT_ATOMS: atom_id res chain seq x y z
N MET A 1 7.60 29.04 3.66
CA MET A 1 7.52 27.59 3.30
C MET A 1 8.45 27.39 2.12
N ILE A 2 9.55 26.67 2.30
CA ILE A 2 10.46 26.32 1.20
C ILE A 2 9.70 25.24 0.41
N SER A 3 9.25 25.56 -0.79
CA SER A 3 8.68 24.56 -1.71
C SER A 3 9.82 23.61 -2.10
N THR A 4 9.86 22.46 -1.48
CA THR A 4 10.85 21.43 -1.84
C THR A 4 10.42 20.83 -3.17
N THR A 5 11.28 20.96 -4.19
CA THR A 5 11.02 20.36 -5.51
C THR A 5 10.97 18.85 -5.36
N VAL A 6 9.89 18.22 -5.84
CA VAL A 6 9.77 16.77 -5.86
C VAL A 6 10.84 16.19 -6.79
N LYS A 7 11.66 15.26 -6.27
CA LYS A 7 12.69 14.54 -7.04
C LYS A 7 12.29 13.09 -7.29
N TYR A 8 11.56 12.48 -6.38
CA TYR A 8 11.20 11.06 -6.43
C TYR A 8 9.70 10.85 -6.40
N LYS A 9 9.23 9.80 -7.09
CA LYS A 9 7.83 9.34 -7.07
C LYS A 9 7.80 7.90 -6.62
N LEU A 10 7.34 7.68 -5.41
CA LEU A 10 7.35 6.40 -4.71
C LEU A 10 5.93 5.91 -4.48
N TYR A 11 5.75 4.60 -4.36
CA TYR A 11 4.46 4.01 -4.01
C TYR A 11 4.64 2.88 -2.99
N PRO A 12 3.64 2.63 -2.13
CA PRO A 12 3.78 1.73 -0.99
C PRO A 12 4.31 0.34 -1.31
N SER A 13 3.86 -0.29 -2.41
CA SER A 13 4.34 -1.63 -2.77
C SER A 13 5.80 -1.65 -3.21
N LEU A 14 6.32 -0.57 -3.80
CA LEU A 14 7.74 -0.45 -4.14
C LEU A 14 8.58 -0.26 -2.87
N LEU A 15 8.13 0.57 -1.94
CA LEU A 15 8.77 0.70 -0.62
C LEU A 15 8.75 -0.63 0.14
N GLY A 16 7.67 -1.41 0.03
CA GLY A 16 7.61 -2.76 0.57
C GLY A 16 8.59 -3.74 -0.08
N CYS A 17 8.90 -3.58 -1.38
CA CYS A 17 9.98 -4.34 -2.03
C CYS A 17 11.35 -3.95 -1.47
N PHE A 18 11.58 -2.66 -1.21
CA PHE A 18 12.81 -2.19 -0.59
C PHE A 18 12.97 -2.70 0.85
N ASP A 19 11.89 -2.71 1.65
CA ASP A 19 11.89 -3.31 2.99
C ASP A 19 12.31 -4.80 2.95
N ARG A 20 11.79 -5.54 1.98
CA ARG A 20 12.17 -6.95 1.77
C ARG A 20 13.64 -7.10 1.36
N PHE A 21 14.17 -6.19 0.57
CA PHE A 21 15.58 -6.15 0.21
C PHE A 21 16.45 -5.87 1.44
N GLU A 22 16.15 -4.87 2.25
CA GLU A 22 16.90 -4.57 3.48
C GLU A 22 16.91 -5.75 4.46
N ARG A 23 15.85 -6.56 4.47
CA ARG A 23 15.74 -7.78 5.29
C ARG A 23 16.35 -9.03 4.65
N GLY A 24 16.93 -8.93 3.46
CA GLY A 24 17.56 -10.04 2.75
C GLY A 24 16.58 -11.02 2.08
N TYR A 25 15.29 -10.65 1.91
CA TYR A 25 14.29 -11.47 1.19
C TYR A 25 14.26 -11.21 -0.32
N LEU A 26 14.91 -10.16 -0.78
CA LEU A 26 15.17 -9.85 -2.19
C LEU A 26 16.65 -9.54 -2.36
N ASN A 27 17.24 -9.94 -3.47
CA ASN A 27 18.57 -9.50 -3.83
C ASN A 27 18.51 -8.17 -4.61
N GLU A 28 19.67 -7.58 -4.87
CA GLU A 28 19.80 -6.29 -5.56
C GLU A 28 19.16 -6.30 -6.94
N GLN A 29 19.43 -7.34 -7.75
CA GLN A 29 18.88 -7.42 -9.10
C GLN A 29 17.35 -7.53 -9.08
N GLU A 30 16.79 -8.33 -8.20
CA GLU A 30 15.34 -8.44 -8.03
C GLU A 30 14.70 -7.10 -7.65
N LEU A 31 15.36 -6.31 -6.79
CA LEU A 31 14.86 -4.97 -6.46
C LEU A 31 14.94 -4.03 -7.65
N LEU A 32 16.06 -4.02 -8.40
CA LEU A 32 16.20 -3.21 -9.61
C LEU A 32 15.17 -3.59 -10.67
N ASP A 33 14.88 -4.89 -10.83
CA ASP A 33 13.83 -5.36 -11.73
C ASP A 33 12.44 -4.81 -11.32
N ARG A 34 12.16 -4.74 -10.00
CA ARG A 34 10.92 -4.10 -9.50
C ARG A 34 10.86 -2.61 -9.77
N ILE A 35 11.98 -1.89 -9.57
CA ILE A 35 12.10 -0.46 -9.87
C ILE A 35 11.90 -0.23 -11.37
N ASN A 36 12.53 -1.04 -12.21
CA ASN A 36 12.45 -0.98 -13.67
C ASN A 36 11.13 -1.53 -14.24
N ARG A 37 10.23 -2.03 -13.35
CA ARG A 37 8.95 -2.63 -13.73
C ARG A 37 9.09 -3.76 -14.75
N VAL A 38 10.16 -4.54 -14.62
CA VAL A 38 10.31 -5.77 -15.39
C VAL A 38 9.09 -6.66 -15.10
N PRO A 39 8.38 -7.12 -16.15
CA PRO A 39 7.20 -7.96 -15.95
C PRO A 39 7.57 -9.25 -15.21
N VAL A 40 6.85 -9.50 -14.13
CA VAL A 40 6.98 -10.75 -13.36
C VAL A 40 5.61 -11.42 -13.36
N PRO A 41 5.55 -12.72 -13.62
CA PRO A 41 4.30 -13.45 -13.52
C PRO A 41 3.64 -13.23 -12.15
N GLN A 42 2.35 -12.96 -12.15
CA GLN A 42 1.58 -12.85 -10.93
C GLN A 42 1.55 -14.22 -10.23
N THR A 43 1.84 -14.23 -8.94
CA THR A 43 1.73 -15.47 -8.15
C THR A 43 0.25 -15.82 -7.93
N GLU A 44 -0.03 -17.10 -7.67
CA GLU A 44 -1.38 -17.55 -7.33
C GLU A 44 -1.96 -16.78 -6.13
N ALA A 45 -1.13 -16.50 -5.10
CA ALA A 45 -1.55 -15.72 -3.94
C ALA A 45 -1.93 -14.27 -4.32
N GLN A 46 -1.17 -13.62 -5.21
CA GLN A 46 -1.49 -12.27 -5.69
C GLN A 46 -2.78 -12.27 -6.52
N PHE A 47 -2.92 -13.25 -7.41
CA PHE A 47 -4.15 -13.40 -8.21
C PHE A 47 -5.36 -13.63 -7.31
N ARG A 48 -5.26 -14.57 -6.34
CA ARG A 48 -6.33 -14.83 -5.38
C ARG A 48 -6.68 -13.60 -4.54
N GLY A 49 -5.67 -12.81 -4.13
CA GLY A 49 -5.89 -11.57 -3.38
C GLY A 49 -6.66 -10.52 -4.18
N SER A 50 -6.28 -10.26 -5.43
CA SER A 50 -6.98 -9.31 -6.30
C SER A 50 -8.41 -9.80 -6.65
N SER A 51 -8.60 -11.09 -6.89
CA SER A 51 -9.92 -11.66 -7.12
C SER A 51 -10.83 -11.56 -5.89
N PHE A 52 -10.26 -11.72 -4.68
CA PHE A 52 -10.99 -11.53 -3.43
C PHE A 52 -11.43 -10.07 -3.24
N GLU A 53 -10.56 -9.12 -3.52
CA GLU A 53 -10.90 -7.69 -3.46
C GLU A 53 -12.03 -7.35 -4.44
N ASP A 54 -11.97 -7.87 -5.68
CA ASP A 54 -13.04 -7.71 -6.67
C ASP A 54 -14.36 -8.33 -6.20
N ALA A 55 -14.31 -9.50 -5.58
CA ALA A 55 -15.49 -10.14 -4.99
C ALA A 55 -16.09 -9.27 -3.86
N VAL A 56 -15.25 -8.75 -2.96
CA VAL A 56 -15.72 -7.90 -1.83
C VAL A 56 -16.35 -6.60 -2.32
N ILE A 57 -15.65 -5.88 -3.24
CA ILE A 57 -16.01 -4.50 -3.63
C ILE A 57 -17.02 -4.47 -4.76
N LYS A 58 -16.85 -5.35 -5.78
CA LYS A 58 -17.61 -5.31 -7.04
C LYS A 58 -18.61 -6.45 -7.17
N GLY A 59 -18.56 -7.46 -6.30
CA GLY A 59 -19.40 -8.66 -6.42
C GLY A 59 -19.00 -9.58 -7.57
N ILE A 60 -17.75 -9.50 -8.05
CA ILE A 60 -17.27 -10.32 -9.18
C ILE A 60 -16.54 -11.55 -8.64
N GLY A 61 -16.99 -12.76 -9.04
CA GLY A 61 -16.36 -14.02 -8.64
C GLY A 61 -16.62 -14.42 -7.20
N GLU A 62 -17.70 -13.95 -6.58
CA GLU A 62 -18.07 -14.26 -5.19
C GLU A 62 -18.20 -15.76 -4.94
N GLU A 63 -18.65 -16.52 -5.93
CA GLU A 63 -18.86 -17.97 -5.86
C GLU A 63 -17.57 -18.76 -5.59
N THR A 64 -16.41 -18.13 -5.74
CA THR A 64 -15.11 -18.78 -5.49
C THR A 64 -14.63 -18.63 -4.05
N PHE A 65 -15.36 -17.87 -3.23
CA PHE A 65 -14.98 -17.56 -1.85
C PHE A 65 -16.08 -17.94 -0.86
N ASP A 66 -15.67 -18.19 0.38
CA ASP A 66 -16.61 -18.45 1.46
C ASP A 66 -17.53 -17.24 1.69
N PRO A 67 -18.87 -17.41 1.59
CA PRO A 67 -19.82 -16.32 1.76
C PRO A 67 -19.82 -15.71 3.16
N GLU A 68 -19.46 -16.48 4.20
CA GLU A 68 -19.35 -15.96 5.56
C GLU A 68 -18.15 -15.01 5.69
N ILE A 69 -17.01 -15.37 5.09
CA ILE A 69 -15.83 -14.51 5.04
C ILE A 69 -16.11 -13.23 4.25
N LEU A 70 -16.72 -13.33 3.06
CA LEU A 70 -17.14 -12.17 2.28
C LEU A 70 -18.06 -11.24 3.06
N SER A 71 -19.09 -11.81 3.71
CA SER A 71 -20.05 -11.06 4.53
C SER A 71 -19.35 -10.36 5.70
N LYS A 72 -18.44 -11.06 6.39
CA LYS A 72 -17.69 -10.55 7.53
C LYS A 72 -16.77 -9.39 7.09
N VAL A 73 -16.02 -9.54 5.99
CA VAL A 73 -15.18 -8.46 5.45
C VAL A 73 -16.03 -7.24 5.07
N ARG A 74 -17.14 -7.45 4.37
CA ARG A 74 -18.08 -6.37 3.99
C ARG A 74 -18.68 -5.65 5.19
N SER A 75 -18.87 -6.33 6.31
CA SER A 75 -19.41 -5.71 7.53
C SER A 75 -18.46 -4.66 8.11
N TYR A 76 -17.16 -4.73 7.81
CA TYR A 76 -16.13 -3.80 8.27
C TYR A 76 -15.86 -2.64 7.31
N LEU A 77 -16.47 -2.66 6.13
CA LEU A 77 -16.38 -1.53 5.19
C LEU A 77 -17.20 -0.33 5.69
N PRO A 78 -16.79 0.90 5.34
CA PRO A 78 -17.51 2.09 5.76
C PRO A 78 -18.92 2.13 5.16
N ARG A 79 -19.88 2.63 5.94
CA ARG A 79 -21.26 2.86 5.49
C ARG A 79 -21.63 4.32 5.66
N PRO A 80 -21.94 5.05 4.57
CA PRO A 80 -21.86 4.60 3.19
C PRO A 80 -20.41 4.47 2.68
N MET A 81 -20.17 3.57 1.74
CA MET A 81 -18.99 3.63 0.88
C MET A 81 -19.15 4.82 -0.06
N LEU A 82 -18.21 5.76 -0.03
CA LEU A 82 -18.27 6.96 -0.87
C LEU A 82 -17.57 6.77 -2.21
N LYS A 83 -16.40 6.15 -2.18
CA LYS A 83 -15.59 5.88 -3.39
C LYS A 83 -14.70 4.66 -3.17
N THR A 84 -14.35 4.01 -4.27
CA THR A 84 -13.39 2.91 -4.31
C THR A 84 -12.18 3.27 -5.17
N GLN A 85 -11.05 2.62 -4.97
CA GLN A 85 -9.79 2.82 -5.69
C GLN A 85 -9.40 4.30 -5.78
N VAL A 86 -9.32 4.95 -4.61
CA VAL A 86 -9.14 6.41 -4.52
C VAL A 86 -7.67 6.76 -4.54
N TYR A 87 -7.28 7.47 -5.60
CA TYR A 87 -5.94 8.06 -5.68
C TYR A 87 -5.68 9.04 -4.53
N CYS A 88 -4.52 8.90 -3.93
CA CYS A 88 -4.02 9.82 -2.92
C CYS A 88 -2.51 9.99 -3.06
N GLU A 89 -2.01 11.11 -2.57
CA GLU A 89 -0.59 11.42 -2.59
C GLU A 89 -0.20 12.23 -1.34
N TYR A 90 1.05 12.05 -0.92
CA TYR A 90 1.64 12.74 0.21
C TYR A 90 3.07 13.13 -0.12
N GLN A 91 3.40 14.41 0.08
CA GLN A 91 4.76 14.89 -0.10
C GLN A 91 5.54 14.73 1.19
N LEU A 92 6.57 13.90 1.15
CA LEU A 92 7.54 13.68 2.21
C LEU A 92 8.89 14.22 1.72
N ASN A 93 9.33 15.38 2.23
CA ASN A 93 10.54 16.06 1.78
C ASN A 93 10.54 16.29 0.25
N ASP A 94 11.50 15.71 -0.47
CA ASP A 94 11.62 15.75 -1.93
C ASP A 94 11.01 14.52 -2.63
N SER A 95 10.25 13.70 -1.89
CA SER A 95 9.54 12.52 -2.40
C SER A 95 8.04 12.73 -2.44
N LEU A 96 7.39 12.37 -3.54
CA LEU A 96 5.95 12.24 -3.65
C LEU A 96 5.58 10.77 -3.50
N ILE A 97 4.94 10.42 -2.40
CA ILE A 97 4.42 9.08 -2.16
C ILE A 97 2.97 9.05 -2.62
N TYR A 98 2.65 8.17 -3.57
CA TYR A 98 1.31 8.09 -4.16
C TYR A 98 0.79 6.66 -4.19
N GLY A 99 -0.52 6.51 -4.25
CA GLY A 99 -1.15 5.20 -4.36
C GLY A 99 -2.67 5.29 -4.45
N TYR A 100 -3.29 4.12 -4.32
CA TYR A 100 -4.73 3.97 -4.34
C TYR A 100 -5.16 3.23 -3.09
N VAL A 101 -6.11 3.80 -2.36
CA VAL A 101 -6.76 3.14 -1.24
C VAL A 101 -8.05 2.47 -1.72
N ASP A 102 -8.34 1.27 -1.24
CA ASP A 102 -9.40 0.44 -1.81
C ASP A 102 -10.78 1.06 -1.63
N VAL A 103 -11.09 1.53 -0.42
CA VAL A 103 -12.40 2.11 -0.11
C VAL A 103 -12.25 3.32 0.79
N ILE A 104 -13.02 4.38 0.54
CA ILE A 104 -13.19 5.48 1.49
C ILE A 104 -14.65 5.68 1.87
N GLY A 105 -14.86 5.95 3.14
CA GLY A 105 -16.10 6.45 3.70
C GLY A 105 -15.98 7.91 4.14
N LYS A 106 -16.81 8.33 5.09
CA LYS A 106 -16.88 9.72 5.54
C LYS A 106 -15.62 10.17 6.30
N MET A 107 -15.06 9.30 7.15
CA MET A 107 -13.86 9.58 7.96
C MET A 107 -12.88 8.40 8.01
N LEU A 108 -13.23 7.30 7.37
CA LEU A 108 -12.50 6.03 7.40
C LEU A 108 -12.06 5.66 5.98
N ALA A 109 -10.76 5.36 5.82
CA ALA A 109 -10.23 4.65 4.68
C ALA A 109 -10.07 3.17 5.03
N VAL A 110 -10.27 2.29 4.07
CA VAL A 110 -10.09 0.84 4.23
C VAL A 110 -9.18 0.33 3.15
N ASP A 111 -8.27 -0.54 3.56
CA ASP A 111 -7.37 -1.29 2.68
C ASP A 111 -7.57 -2.78 2.98
N ILE A 112 -7.95 -3.56 1.96
CA ILE A 112 -8.26 -4.98 2.08
C ILE A 112 -6.99 -5.78 1.85
N LYS A 113 -6.69 -6.71 2.74
CA LYS A 113 -5.49 -7.54 2.65
C LYS A 113 -5.80 -9.01 2.77
N THR A 114 -5.11 -9.80 1.98
CA THR A 114 -5.10 -11.26 2.14
C THR A 114 -3.71 -11.72 2.57
N THR A 115 -3.65 -12.69 3.45
CA THR A 115 -2.39 -13.27 3.95
C THR A 115 -2.59 -14.75 4.24
N SER A 116 -1.54 -15.54 4.21
CA SER A 116 -1.58 -16.92 4.67
C SER A 116 -1.30 -17.07 6.17
N ASN A 117 -0.77 -16.01 6.80
CA ASN A 117 -0.38 -16.05 8.21
C ASN A 117 -0.45 -14.64 8.79
N TYR A 118 -1.57 -14.33 9.43
CA TYR A 118 -1.75 -13.06 10.12
C TYR A 118 -1.05 -13.09 11.49
N ARG A 119 -0.46 -11.97 11.84
CA ARG A 119 0.02 -11.66 13.20
C ARG A 119 -0.42 -10.25 13.55
N GLU A 120 -0.91 -10.07 14.76
CA GLU A 120 -1.31 -8.76 15.28
C GLU A 120 -0.15 -7.76 15.17
N GLY A 121 -0.45 -6.53 14.75
CA GLY A 121 0.54 -5.48 14.52
C GLY A 121 1.36 -5.62 13.25
N SER A 122 1.05 -6.58 12.36
CA SER A 122 1.79 -6.79 11.10
C SER A 122 1.79 -5.55 10.20
N PHE A 123 0.77 -4.70 10.31
CA PHE A 123 0.60 -3.52 9.47
C PHE A 123 1.08 -2.22 10.11
N THR A 124 1.61 -2.25 11.34
CA THR A 124 2.20 -1.06 12.00
C THR A 124 3.28 -0.40 11.14
N LYS A 125 4.10 -1.21 10.48
CA LYS A 125 5.18 -0.76 9.59
C LYS A 125 4.82 -0.76 8.10
N SER A 126 3.53 -0.90 7.77
CA SER A 126 3.07 -0.87 6.39
C SER A 126 3.26 0.51 5.75
N HIS A 127 3.78 0.55 4.53
CA HIS A 127 3.93 1.80 3.78
C HIS A 127 2.59 2.37 3.31
N GLN A 128 1.52 1.57 3.28
CA GLN A 128 0.17 2.08 3.06
C GLN A 128 -0.29 3.05 4.18
N ASN A 129 0.38 3.06 5.35
CA ASN A 129 0.09 4.03 6.40
C ASN A 129 0.33 5.48 5.94
N PHE A 130 1.10 5.72 4.88
CA PHE A 130 1.18 7.02 4.21
C PHE A 130 -0.16 7.51 3.62
N TYR A 131 -1.15 6.64 3.48
CA TYR A 131 -2.51 7.06 3.11
C TYR A 131 -3.17 7.93 4.18
N LEU A 132 -2.77 7.80 5.45
CA LEU A 132 -3.27 8.64 6.54
C LEU A 132 -3.00 10.13 6.28
N PRO A 133 -1.73 10.61 6.18
CA PRO A 133 -1.46 12.00 5.87
C PRO A 133 -1.95 12.39 4.47
N ALA A 134 -1.89 11.49 3.48
CA ALA A 134 -2.34 11.74 2.11
C ALA A 134 -3.84 12.05 2.01
N LEU A 135 -4.65 11.46 2.88
CA LEU A 135 -6.11 11.62 2.88
C LEU A 135 -6.62 12.60 3.95
N ARG A 136 -5.74 13.18 4.75
CA ARG A 136 -6.08 14.10 5.84
C ARG A 136 -6.92 15.27 5.35
N THR A 137 -6.55 15.88 4.22
CA THR A 137 -7.28 17.01 3.62
C THR A 137 -8.65 16.62 3.08
N LYS A 138 -8.89 15.33 2.84
CA LYS A 138 -10.20 14.77 2.45
C LYS A 138 -11.08 14.41 3.67
N GLY A 139 -10.63 14.75 4.88
CA GLY A 139 -11.38 14.50 6.11
C GLY A 139 -11.27 13.07 6.67
N ILE A 140 -10.41 12.23 6.08
CA ILE A 140 -10.16 10.88 6.60
C ILE A 140 -9.34 10.98 7.89
N ARG A 141 -9.78 10.28 8.93
CA ARG A 141 -9.16 10.28 10.26
C ARG A 141 -8.45 8.98 10.60
N SER A 142 -8.91 7.87 10.03
CA SER A 142 -8.29 6.56 10.25
C SER A 142 -8.19 5.75 8.96
N LEU A 143 -7.23 4.83 8.96
CA LEU A 143 -7.03 3.78 7.98
C LEU A 143 -7.20 2.43 8.67
N ARG A 144 -8.13 1.63 8.18
CA ARG A 144 -8.41 0.28 8.65
C ARG A 144 -7.91 -0.72 7.62
N TYR A 145 -7.10 -1.65 8.07
CA TYR A 145 -6.82 -2.89 7.35
C TYR A 145 -7.88 -3.91 7.71
N VAL A 146 -8.55 -4.43 6.69
CA VAL A 146 -9.44 -5.59 6.82
C VAL A 146 -8.69 -6.77 6.21
N ILE A 147 -8.22 -7.65 7.08
CA ILE A 147 -7.26 -8.70 6.73
C ILE A 147 -7.98 -10.05 6.79
N THR A 148 -7.76 -10.92 5.81
CA THR A 148 -8.24 -12.29 5.88
C THR A 148 -7.16 -13.29 5.47
N ASP A 149 -7.14 -14.43 6.13
CA ASP A 149 -6.40 -15.62 5.73
C ASP A 149 -7.31 -16.66 5.04
N PHE A 150 -8.51 -16.22 4.66
CA PHE A 150 -9.62 -17.03 4.09
C PHE A 150 -10.26 -18.02 5.07
N LYS A 151 -9.91 -17.97 6.35
CA LYS A 151 -10.54 -18.71 7.44
C LYS A 151 -11.16 -17.77 8.45
N ASP A 152 -10.44 -16.70 8.74
CA ASP A 152 -10.84 -15.65 9.66
C ASP A 152 -10.63 -14.25 9.08
N VAL A 153 -11.24 -13.26 9.74
CA VAL A 153 -11.09 -11.84 9.39
C VAL A 153 -10.56 -11.08 10.61
N TYR A 154 -9.49 -10.34 10.40
CA TYR A 154 -8.77 -9.57 11.39
C TYR A 154 -8.82 -8.08 11.03
N LEU A 155 -8.65 -7.23 12.05
CA LEU A 155 -8.66 -5.79 11.89
C LEU A 155 -7.44 -5.16 12.54
N GLU A 156 -6.81 -4.25 11.82
CA GLU A 156 -5.90 -3.28 12.40
C GLU A 156 -6.34 -1.88 11.97
N GLU A 157 -6.37 -0.92 12.90
CA GLU A 157 -6.77 0.45 12.60
C GLU A 157 -5.75 1.43 13.14
N TYR A 158 -5.36 2.37 12.30
CA TYR A 158 -4.39 3.43 12.60
C TYR A 158 -5.04 4.79 12.35
N ASP A 159 -4.77 5.75 13.20
CA ASP A 159 -5.27 7.11 13.08
C ASP A 159 -4.18 8.10 12.62
N GLN A 160 -4.53 9.37 12.57
CA GLN A 160 -3.62 10.45 12.15
C GLN A 160 -2.44 10.69 13.12
N MET A 161 -2.42 10.01 14.28
CA MET A 161 -1.34 10.07 15.27
C MET A 161 -0.39 8.87 15.18
N ALA A 162 -0.61 7.97 14.20
CA ALA A 162 0.27 6.83 13.97
C ALA A 162 1.72 7.31 13.74
N ASP A 163 2.65 6.63 14.39
CA ASP A 163 4.07 6.88 14.20
C ASP A 163 4.52 6.31 12.84
N LEU A 164 4.94 7.19 11.95
CA LEU A 164 5.43 6.86 10.61
C LEU A 164 6.95 6.94 10.48
N THR A 165 7.67 7.14 11.58
CA THR A 165 9.14 7.33 11.57
C THR A 165 9.85 6.21 10.82
N TYR A 166 9.46 4.94 11.05
CA TYR A 166 10.05 3.82 10.35
C TYR A 166 9.90 3.91 8.82
N GLN A 167 8.69 4.21 8.36
CA GLN A 167 8.38 4.30 6.93
C GLN A 167 9.07 5.51 6.27
N GLU A 168 9.15 6.63 6.99
CA GLU A 168 9.82 7.86 6.54
C GLU A 168 11.32 7.66 6.39
N GLU A 169 11.98 7.06 7.39
CA GLU A 169 13.39 6.72 7.34
C GLU A 169 13.69 5.73 6.20
N GLN A 170 12.82 4.73 6.01
CA GLN A 170 12.99 3.77 4.93
C GLN A 170 12.83 4.40 3.55
N ALA A 171 11.88 5.32 3.39
CA ALA A 171 11.73 6.09 2.16
C ALA A 171 12.99 6.93 1.86
N ALA A 172 13.59 7.53 2.88
CA ALA A 172 14.84 8.27 2.72
C ALA A 172 16.01 7.36 2.29
N ARG A 173 16.16 6.18 2.92
CA ARG A 173 17.18 5.20 2.50
C ARG A 173 16.92 4.68 1.08
N PHE A 174 15.65 4.51 0.70
CA PHE A 174 15.33 4.11 -0.67
C PHE A 174 15.70 5.19 -1.68
N CYS A 175 15.51 6.48 -1.38
CA CYS A 175 15.99 7.56 -2.25
C CYS A 175 17.51 7.53 -2.42
N ALA A 176 18.27 7.27 -1.35
CA ALA A 176 19.72 7.09 -1.44
C ALA A 176 20.10 5.88 -2.33
N PHE A 177 19.37 4.77 -2.22
CA PHE A 177 19.53 3.62 -3.11
C PHE A 177 19.29 4.00 -4.57
N LEU A 178 18.21 4.73 -4.87
CA LEU A 178 17.89 5.17 -6.24
C LEU A 178 19.02 6.03 -6.83
N GLU A 179 19.64 6.90 -6.05
CA GLU A 179 20.80 7.69 -6.51
C GLU A 179 22.04 6.81 -6.77
N THR A 180 22.32 5.87 -5.87
CA THR A 180 23.45 4.95 -6.01
C THR A 180 23.35 4.11 -7.29
N TYR A 181 22.15 3.69 -7.66
CA TYR A 181 21.91 2.82 -8.81
C TYR A 181 21.27 3.54 -10.00
N ARG A 182 21.36 4.86 -10.05
CA ARG A 182 20.71 5.70 -11.07
C ARG A 182 21.00 5.22 -12.50
N ASP A 183 22.23 4.85 -12.79
CA ASP A 183 22.66 4.39 -14.13
C ASP A 183 22.07 3.02 -14.53
N ARG A 184 21.57 2.26 -13.56
CA ARG A 184 20.93 0.97 -13.78
C ARG A 184 19.41 1.05 -13.79
N ILE A 185 18.84 2.24 -13.52
CA ILE A 185 17.39 2.47 -13.50
C ILE A 185 16.96 2.99 -14.85
N THR A 186 16.21 2.18 -15.58
CA THR A 186 15.70 2.47 -16.92
C THR A 186 14.27 3.03 -16.89
N ASP A 187 13.47 2.68 -15.88
CA ASP A 187 12.15 3.27 -15.69
C ASP A 187 12.25 4.59 -14.90
N LEU A 188 12.39 5.68 -15.65
CA LEU A 188 12.53 7.02 -15.07
C LEU A 188 11.29 7.56 -14.37
N ARG A 189 10.17 6.82 -14.32
CA ARG A 189 8.95 7.24 -13.61
C ARG A 189 9.13 7.34 -12.09
N VAL A 190 10.16 6.68 -11.54
CA VAL A 190 10.54 6.79 -10.13
C VAL A 190 11.18 8.16 -9.82
N PHE A 191 11.70 8.84 -10.83
CA PHE A 191 12.18 10.19 -10.74
C PHE A 191 11.12 11.18 -11.22
N ALA A 192 10.94 12.29 -10.51
CA ALA A 192 10.11 13.37 -11.03
C ALA A 192 10.81 14.00 -12.25
N ARG A 193 10.03 14.33 -13.26
CA ARG A 193 10.57 15.13 -14.37
C ARG A 193 10.85 16.53 -13.85
N ILE A 194 12.07 16.96 -13.97
CA ILE A 194 12.49 18.35 -13.74
C ILE A 194 11.98 19.20 -14.90
#